data_daffe4b3daaff822ca9dee6ad54fedab
#
_entry.id   daffe4b3daaff822ca9dee6ad54fedab
#
_cell.length_a   1.000
_cell.length_b   1.000
_cell.length_c   1.000
_cell.angle_alpha   90.00
_cell.angle_beta   90.00
_cell.angle_gamma   90.00
#
_symmetry.space_group_name_H-M   'P 1'
#
loop_
_entity.id
_entity.type
_entity.pdbx_description
1 polymer ?
#
loop_
_entity_poly.entity_id
_entity_poly.type
_entity_poly.pdbx_seq_one_letter_code
_entity_poly.pdbx_strand_id
1 'polypeptide(L)'
;MKTKAKPKSSVKAKDMGRFSIEVELANYKDVILAQSGHLDEANVRRVRIQGVVDSGAARLVLPQSVAKELGLPVTGQVKVRYADRRTGRRPQVEGVYLELLGRHSVFNATLEPKRDTALIGAIVLEDLDFLVDCTRQRIYPRDPDFVVSEIE
;
A
#
# COMPACT_ATOMS: atom_id res chain seq x y z
N MET A 1 11.17 -38.17 -14.01
CA MET A 1 11.45 -37.59 -13.78
C MET A 1 11.03 -36.59 -13.39
N LYS A 2 11.08 -36.00 -13.02
CA LYS A 2 10.64 -35.11 -12.60
C LYS A 2 10.90 -34.00 -13.16
N THR A 3 10.16 -33.39 -13.41
CA THR A 3 10.33 -32.32 -14.00
C THR A 3 10.65 -31.43 -13.05
N LYS A 4 11.49 -30.76 -13.09
CA LYS A 4 11.70 -29.92 -12.26
C LYS A 4 11.06 -28.77 -12.54
N ALA A 5 10.49 -28.22 -11.71
CA ALA A 5 9.82 -27.03 -11.86
C ALA A 5 10.79 -26.08 -12.32
N LYS A 6 10.43 -25.30 -13.26
CA LYS A 6 11.21 -24.33 -13.68
C LYS A 6 11.42 -23.45 -12.59
N PRO A 7 12.51 -23.06 -12.26
CA PRO A 7 12.74 -22.17 -11.18
C PRO A 7 12.10 -20.91 -11.52
N LYS A 8 11.50 -20.35 -10.58
CA LYS A 8 10.90 -19.15 -10.78
C LYS A 8 11.88 -18.20 -11.10
N SER A 9 13.00 -18.57 -11.21
CA SER A 9 14.02 -17.69 -11.54
C SER A 9 13.72 -16.97 -12.75
N SER A 10 12.76 -17.33 -13.38
CA SER A 10 12.45 -16.57 -14.52
C SER A 10 11.84 -15.26 -14.12
N VAL A 11 11.99 -14.82 -12.91
CA VAL A 11 11.58 -13.48 -12.56
C VAL A 11 12.36 -12.54 -13.44
N LYS A 12 11.67 -11.69 -14.17
CA LYS A 12 12.31 -10.76 -15.05
C LYS A 12 12.91 -9.63 -14.26
N ALA A 13 13.93 -9.00 -14.78
CA ALA A 13 14.58 -7.92 -14.07
C ALA A 13 13.59 -6.85 -13.64
N LYS A 14 12.59 -6.56 -14.45
CA LYS A 14 11.63 -5.52 -14.08
C LYS A 14 10.77 -5.91 -12.90
N ASP A 15 10.75 -7.19 -12.53
CA ASP A 15 9.95 -7.65 -11.42
C ASP A 15 10.76 -7.81 -10.14
N MET A 16 12.04 -7.56 -10.17
CA MET A 16 12.87 -7.87 -9.01
C MET A 16 12.56 -7.02 -7.79
N GLY A 17 12.00 -5.86 -7.96
CA GLY A 17 11.63 -5.02 -6.84
C GLY A 17 10.17 -5.11 -6.50
N ARG A 18 9.45 -6.10 -7.00
CA ARG A 18 8.01 -6.21 -6.81
C ARG A 18 7.60 -7.57 -6.32
N PHE A 19 6.72 -7.60 -5.36
CA PHE A 19 6.09 -8.81 -4.87
C PHE A 19 4.84 -8.42 -4.11
N SER A 20 3.95 -9.38 -3.87
CA SER A 20 2.66 -9.10 -3.25
C SER A 20 2.64 -9.42 -1.78
N ILE A 21 1.89 -8.65 -1.03
CA ILE A 21 1.67 -8.88 0.38
C ILE A 21 0.27 -8.40 0.73
N GLU A 22 -0.38 -9.05 1.66
CA GLU A 22 -1.70 -8.63 2.08
C GLU A 22 -1.59 -7.37 2.92
N VAL A 23 -2.50 -6.42 2.70
CA VAL A 23 -2.54 -5.17 3.45
C VAL A 23 -3.98 -4.90 3.86
N GLU A 24 -4.15 -4.36 5.04
CA GLU A 24 -5.46 -3.98 5.53
C GLU A 24 -5.61 -2.48 5.44
N LEU A 25 -6.72 -2.02 4.89
CA LEU A 25 -7.01 -0.61 4.71
C LEU A 25 -8.30 -0.29 5.44
N ALA A 26 -8.40 0.90 5.97
CA ALA A 26 -9.62 1.36 6.62
C ALA A 26 -9.83 2.83 6.38
N ASN A 27 -11.07 3.27 6.57
CA ASN A 27 -11.41 4.67 6.54
C ASN A 27 -10.95 5.29 7.85
N TYR A 28 -9.99 6.21 7.81
CA TYR A 28 -9.39 6.75 9.03
C TYR A 28 -10.39 7.51 9.89
N LYS A 29 -11.34 8.19 9.26
CA LYS A 29 -12.36 8.90 10.02
C LYS A 29 -13.16 7.90 10.86
N ASP A 30 -13.50 6.74 10.29
CA ASP A 30 -14.21 5.71 11.03
C ASP A 30 -13.37 5.20 12.18
N VAL A 31 -12.06 5.00 11.95
CA VAL A 31 -11.16 4.51 13.00
C VAL A 31 -11.12 5.49 14.17
N ILE A 32 -11.03 6.77 13.87
CA ILE A 32 -11.02 7.81 14.91
C ILE A 32 -12.34 7.82 15.67
N LEU A 33 -13.46 7.73 14.97
CA LEU A 33 -14.76 7.72 15.61
C LEU A 33 -14.94 6.49 16.51
N ALA A 34 -14.44 5.36 16.08
CA ALA A 34 -14.52 4.15 16.88
C ALA A 34 -13.63 4.27 18.14
N GLN A 35 -12.43 4.80 17.99
CA GLN A 35 -11.52 4.97 19.12
C GLN A 35 -12.07 5.94 20.14
N SER A 36 -12.84 6.93 19.71
CA SER A 36 -13.40 7.92 20.63
C SER A 36 -14.80 7.54 21.11
N GLY A 37 -15.28 6.35 20.80
CA GLY A 37 -16.56 5.86 21.31
C GLY A 37 -17.78 6.36 20.54
N HIS A 38 -17.58 6.94 19.36
CA HIS A 38 -18.69 7.48 18.56
C HIS A 38 -19.10 6.59 17.39
N LEU A 39 -18.48 5.44 17.26
CA LEU A 39 -18.83 4.47 16.23
C LEU A 39 -18.47 3.08 16.75
N ASP A 40 -19.35 2.12 16.47
CA ASP A 40 -19.08 0.75 16.86
C ASP A 40 -17.91 0.26 15.98
N GLU A 41 -16.97 -0.43 16.58
CA GLU A 41 -15.82 -0.96 15.86
C GLU A 41 -16.26 -1.80 14.67
N ALA A 42 -17.34 -2.53 14.79
CA ALA A 42 -17.85 -3.36 13.71
C ALA A 42 -18.32 -2.55 12.49
N ASN A 43 -18.53 -1.26 12.66
CA ASN A 43 -18.98 -0.39 11.58
C ASN A 43 -17.85 0.40 10.92
N VAL A 44 -16.60 0.18 11.33
CA VAL A 44 -15.45 0.78 10.68
C VAL A 44 -15.29 0.12 9.32
N ARG A 45 -15.27 0.92 8.25
CA ARG A 45 -15.12 0.38 6.90
C ARG A 45 -13.68 -0.05 6.67
N ARG A 46 -13.51 -1.31 6.36
CA ARG A 46 -12.19 -1.93 6.18
C ARG A 46 -12.20 -2.80 4.94
N VAL A 47 -11.05 -2.93 4.32
CA VAL A 47 -10.86 -3.81 3.17
C VAL A 47 -9.50 -4.46 3.31
N ARG A 48 -9.42 -5.74 3.01
CA ARG A 48 -8.17 -6.46 3.01
C ARG A 48 -7.89 -6.88 1.59
N ILE A 49 -6.78 -6.43 1.03
CA ILE A 49 -6.46 -6.70 -0.36
C ILE A 49 -4.98 -7.01 -0.52
N GLN A 50 -4.62 -7.52 -1.68
CA GLN A 50 -3.22 -7.71 -2.02
C GLN A 50 -2.62 -6.37 -2.40
N GLY A 51 -1.41 -6.14 -1.92
CA GLY A 51 -0.63 -4.97 -2.30
C GLY A 51 0.64 -5.42 -2.97
N VAL A 52 1.04 -4.72 -4.02
CA VAL A 52 2.31 -4.96 -4.69
C VAL A 52 3.33 -4.02 -4.07
N VAL A 53 4.38 -4.58 -3.48
CA VAL A 53 5.46 -3.78 -2.92
C VAL A 53 6.35 -3.37 -4.08
N ASP A 54 6.54 -2.07 -4.25
CA ASP A 54 7.33 -1.53 -5.35
C ASP A 54 8.11 -0.32 -4.84
N SER A 55 9.37 -0.52 -4.49
CA SER A 55 10.19 0.55 -3.98
C SER A 55 10.50 1.61 -5.03
N GLY A 56 10.26 1.31 -6.30
CA GLY A 56 10.43 2.29 -7.37
C GLY A 56 9.24 3.23 -7.53
N ALA A 57 8.11 2.91 -6.90
CA ALA A 57 6.97 3.82 -6.88
C ALA A 57 7.08 4.70 -5.65
N ALA A 58 6.60 5.95 -5.77
CA ALA A 58 6.76 6.91 -4.68
C ALA A 58 5.65 6.80 -3.63
N ARG A 59 4.42 6.61 -4.07
CA ARG A 59 3.28 6.80 -3.19
C ARG A 59 2.42 5.56 -3.06
N LEU A 60 1.36 5.67 -2.30
CA LEU A 60 0.33 4.65 -2.20
C LEU A 60 -0.65 4.84 -3.35
N VAL A 61 -0.96 3.76 -4.04
CA VAL A 61 -1.96 3.77 -5.11
C VAL A 61 -3.01 2.73 -4.76
N LEU A 62 -4.27 3.07 -4.91
CA LEU A 62 -5.38 2.17 -4.61
C LEU A 62 -6.27 1.99 -5.83
N PRO A 63 -6.92 0.82 -5.94
CA PRO A 63 -8.00 0.69 -6.91
C PRO A 63 -9.11 1.69 -6.58
N GLN A 64 -9.67 2.30 -7.60
CA GLN A 64 -10.75 3.24 -7.39
C GLN A 64 -11.94 2.60 -6.68
N SER A 65 -12.20 1.32 -6.97
CA SER A 65 -13.28 0.59 -6.33
C SER A 65 -13.07 0.44 -4.83
N VAL A 66 -11.82 0.30 -4.40
CA VAL A 66 -11.52 0.15 -2.98
C VAL A 66 -11.77 1.47 -2.23
N ALA A 67 -11.38 2.59 -2.83
CA ALA A 67 -11.65 3.89 -2.22
C ALA A 67 -13.15 4.12 -2.06
N LYS A 68 -13.92 3.66 -3.04
CA LYS A 68 -15.36 3.80 -2.98
C LYS A 68 -15.93 2.93 -1.87
N GLU A 69 -15.45 1.70 -1.76
CA GLU A 69 -15.89 0.78 -0.72
C GLU A 69 -15.56 1.33 0.67
N LEU A 70 -14.42 1.98 0.81
CA LEU A 70 -14.02 2.59 2.07
C LEU A 70 -14.73 3.93 2.31
N GLY A 71 -15.46 4.43 1.34
CA GLY A 71 -16.18 5.71 1.50
C GLY A 71 -15.26 6.91 1.56
N LEU A 72 -14.11 6.85 0.90
CA LEU A 72 -13.17 7.97 0.93
C LEU A 72 -13.51 8.98 -0.16
N PRO A 73 -13.72 10.23 0.21
CA PRO A 73 -14.05 11.25 -0.79
C PRO A 73 -12.80 11.68 -1.54
N VAL A 74 -12.99 12.05 -2.80
CA VAL A 74 -11.90 12.59 -3.60
C VAL A 74 -11.64 14.01 -3.10
N THR A 75 -10.39 14.28 -2.74
CA THR A 75 -10.00 15.58 -2.20
C THR A 75 -9.17 16.40 -3.17
N GLY A 76 -8.76 15.81 -4.29
CA GLY A 76 -7.96 16.54 -5.26
C GLY A 76 -7.59 15.66 -6.43
N GLN A 77 -6.70 16.18 -7.25
CA GLN A 77 -6.19 15.47 -8.40
C GLN A 77 -4.69 15.57 -8.42
N VAL A 78 -4.03 14.52 -8.92
CA VAL A 78 -2.60 14.52 -9.09
C VAL A 78 -2.28 14.17 -10.53
N LYS A 79 -1.14 14.66 -10.99
CA LYS A 79 -0.64 14.28 -12.29
C LYS A 79 0.28 13.08 -12.06
N VAL A 80 0.02 12.01 -12.77
CA VAL A 80 0.83 10.80 -12.64
C VAL A 80 1.68 10.60 -13.88
N ARG A 81 2.82 9.99 -13.69
CA ARG A 81 3.69 9.61 -14.80
C ARG A 81 3.98 8.13 -14.65
N TYR A 82 3.68 7.38 -15.69
CA TYR A 82 3.89 5.94 -15.69
C TYR A 82 5.30 5.60 -16.14
N ALA A 83 5.69 4.35 -15.94
CA ALA A 83 7.03 3.90 -16.29
C ALA A 83 7.33 4.07 -17.79
N ASP A 84 6.32 4.02 -18.64
CA ASP A 84 6.48 4.20 -20.08
C ASP A 84 6.41 5.67 -20.48
N ARG A 85 6.48 6.58 -19.49
CA ARG A 85 6.48 8.02 -19.66
C ARG A 85 5.14 8.63 -20.05
N ARG A 86 4.08 7.83 -20.18
CA ARG A 86 2.76 8.41 -20.36
C ARG A 86 2.41 9.17 -19.09
N THR A 87 1.56 10.16 -19.22
CA THR A 87 1.09 10.94 -18.07
C THR A 87 -0.43 10.94 -18.07
N GLY A 88 -1.00 11.26 -16.94
CA GLY A 88 -2.45 11.36 -16.82
C GLY A 88 -2.80 12.07 -15.53
N ARG A 89 -4.09 12.29 -15.32
CA ARG A 89 -4.60 12.84 -14.08
C ARG A 89 -5.36 11.74 -13.37
N ARG A 90 -5.18 11.69 -12.06
CA ARG A 90 -5.89 10.71 -11.24
C ARG A 90 -6.42 11.37 -9.99
N PRO A 91 -7.56 10.89 -9.49
CA PRO A 91 -8.09 11.42 -8.23
C PRO A 91 -7.17 11.07 -7.07
N GLN A 92 -7.19 11.91 -6.06
CA GLN A 92 -6.49 11.67 -4.81
C GLN A 92 -7.49 11.62 -3.69
N VAL A 93 -7.31 10.70 -2.76
CA VAL A 93 -8.08 10.61 -1.53
C VAL A 93 -7.15 10.74 -0.35
N GLU A 94 -7.71 11.11 0.80
CA GLU A 94 -6.97 11.26 2.04
C GLU A 94 -7.57 10.37 3.10
N GLY A 95 -6.84 10.17 4.17
CA GLY A 95 -7.39 9.43 5.30
C GLY A 95 -7.44 7.93 5.09
N VAL A 96 -6.46 7.36 4.39
CA VAL A 96 -6.36 5.93 4.23
C VAL A 96 -5.54 5.39 5.40
N TYR A 97 -6.21 4.70 6.32
CA TYR A 97 -5.51 4.01 7.41
C TYR A 97 -5.02 2.68 6.84
N LEU A 98 -3.74 2.44 6.95
CA LEU A 98 -3.13 1.25 6.38
C LEU A 98 -2.39 0.49 7.46
N GLU A 99 -2.64 -0.81 7.53
CA GLU A 99 -1.94 -1.68 8.46
C GLU A 99 -1.21 -2.76 7.68
N LEU A 100 0.06 -2.96 8.00
CA LEU A 100 0.92 -3.87 7.28
C LEU A 100 1.87 -4.50 8.29
N LEU A 101 1.78 -5.81 8.46
CA LEU A 101 2.63 -6.57 9.38
C LEU A 101 2.66 -5.96 10.78
N GLY A 102 1.50 -5.53 11.26
CA GLY A 102 1.37 -5.01 12.62
C GLY A 102 1.72 -3.55 12.80
N ARG A 103 2.17 -2.87 11.75
CA ARG A 103 2.44 -1.43 11.80
C ARG A 103 1.41 -0.68 10.99
N HIS A 104 1.07 0.51 11.40
CA HIS A 104 0.02 1.26 10.73
C HIS A 104 0.35 2.74 10.65
N SER A 105 -0.22 3.40 9.68
CA SER A 105 -0.14 4.84 9.54
C SER A 105 -1.27 5.30 8.61
N VAL A 106 -1.36 6.59 8.39
CA VAL A 106 -2.40 7.19 7.57
C VAL A 106 -1.75 7.86 6.37
N PHE A 107 -2.30 7.60 5.19
CA PHE A 107 -1.69 8.07 3.96
C PHE A 107 -2.74 8.69 3.05
N ASN A 108 -2.27 9.54 2.15
CA ASN A 108 -3.03 9.92 0.97
C ASN A 108 -2.81 8.84 -0.08
N ALA A 109 -3.74 8.68 -0.99
CA ALA A 109 -3.60 7.69 -2.05
C ALA A 109 -4.06 8.25 -3.38
N THR A 110 -3.41 7.81 -4.44
CA THR A 110 -3.81 8.07 -5.80
C THR A 110 -4.69 6.91 -6.25
N LEU A 111 -5.76 7.19 -6.98
CA LEU A 111 -6.69 6.15 -7.41
C LEU A 111 -6.49 5.79 -8.86
N GLU A 112 -6.47 4.49 -9.12
CA GLU A 112 -6.35 3.98 -10.48
C GLU A 112 -7.61 3.20 -10.84
N PRO A 113 -8.28 3.54 -11.93
CA PRO A 113 -9.57 2.92 -12.27
C PRO A 113 -9.48 1.46 -12.69
N LYS A 114 -8.34 1.03 -13.21
CA LYS A 114 -8.23 -0.33 -13.73
C LYS A 114 -7.38 -1.25 -12.89
N ARG A 115 -7.06 -0.80 -11.70
CA ARG A 115 -6.18 -1.58 -10.84
C ARG A 115 -7.02 -2.40 -9.87
N ASP A 116 -6.57 -3.60 -9.53
CA ASP A 116 -7.25 -4.45 -8.56
C ASP A 116 -6.39 -4.76 -7.33
N THR A 117 -5.15 -4.24 -7.29
CA THR A 117 -4.28 -4.39 -6.13
C THR A 117 -3.83 -3.01 -5.68
N ALA A 118 -3.44 -2.89 -4.42
CA ALA A 118 -2.79 -1.67 -3.97
C ALA A 118 -1.35 -1.67 -4.49
N LEU A 119 -0.77 -0.48 -4.60
CA LEU A 119 0.66 -0.35 -4.90
C LEU A 119 1.29 0.31 -3.67
N ILE A 120 2.20 -0.41 -3.03
CA ILE A 120 2.83 0.01 -1.80
C ILE A 120 4.17 0.63 -2.18
N GLY A 121 4.20 1.95 -2.27
CA GLY A 121 5.39 2.66 -2.70
C GLY A 121 6.30 3.05 -1.56
N ALA A 122 7.34 3.78 -1.89
CA ALA A 122 8.41 4.12 -0.96
C ALA A 122 7.91 4.86 0.28
N ILE A 123 6.95 5.75 0.13
CA ILE A 123 6.47 6.55 1.25
C ILE A 123 5.88 5.66 2.36
N VAL A 124 5.21 4.58 1.99
CA VAL A 124 4.61 3.67 2.95
C VAL A 124 5.71 2.88 3.65
N LEU A 125 6.65 2.37 2.88
CA LEU A 125 7.73 1.55 3.43
C LEU A 125 8.61 2.36 4.37
N GLU A 126 8.89 3.61 4.01
CA GLU A 126 9.71 4.48 4.85
C GLU A 126 8.99 4.91 6.11
N ASP A 127 7.72 5.26 5.99
CA ASP A 127 6.97 5.72 7.15
C ASP A 127 6.77 4.59 8.17
N LEU A 128 6.58 3.37 7.70
CA LEU A 128 6.42 2.22 8.57
C LEU A 128 7.75 1.56 8.93
N ASP A 129 8.84 2.08 8.35
CA ASP A 129 10.20 1.66 8.67
C ASP A 129 10.47 0.19 8.35
N PHE A 130 10.08 -0.19 7.12
CA PHE A 130 10.34 -1.52 6.60
C PHE A 130 11.52 -1.51 5.64
N LEU A 131 12.29 -2.58 5.68
CA LEU A 131 13.32 -2.84 4.70
C LEU A 131 12.79 -3.84 3.68
N VAL A 132 13.24 -3.71 2.45
CA VAL A 132 12.80 -4.57 1.36
C VAL A 132 13.94 -5.52 1.00
N ASP A 133 13.65 -6.81 1.01
CA ASP A 133 14.59 -7.81 0.55
C ASP A 133 14.07 -8.30 -0.80
N CYS A 134 14.63 -7.77 -1.86
CA CYS A 134 14.18 -8.09 -3.21
C CYS A 134 14.50 -9.54 -3.58
N THR A 135 15.57 -10.10 -3.05
CA THR A 135 15.95 -11.47 -3.35
C THR A 135 14.95 -12.46 -2.77
N ARG A 136 14.53 -12.23 -1.53
CA ARG A 136 13.58 -13.12 -0.87
C ARG A 136 12.15 -12.66 -1.05
N GLN A 137 11.96 -11.53 -1.72
CA GLN A 137 10.64 -10.97 -2.00
C GLN A 137 9.82 -10.79 -0.73
N ARG A 138 10.39 -10.10 0.22
CA ARG A 138 9.70 -9.84 1.48
C ARG A 138 10.12 -8.50 2.03
N ILE A 139 9.31 -7.98 2.95
CA ILE A 139 9.67 -6.82 3.74
C ILE A 139 9.78 -7.26 5.18
N TYR A 140 10.56 -6.53 5.96
CA TYR A 140 10.71 -6.82 7.37
C TYR A 140 11.05 -5.52 8.10
N PRO A 141 10.70 -5.43 9.38
CA PRO A 141 10.98 -4.20 10.10
C PRO A 141 12.48 -4.01 10.30
N ARG A 142 12.93 -2.76 10.17
CA ARG A 142 14.34 -2.46 10.43
C ARG A 142 14.66 -2.76 11.90
N ASP A 143 13.77 -2.35 12.80
CA ASP A 143 13.86 -2.69 14.22
C ASP A 143 12.63 -3.55 14.52
N PRO A 144 12.77 -4.73 15.12
CA PRO A 144 11.62 -5.61 15.31
C PRO A 144 10.59 -5.07 16.29
N ASP A 145 10.99 -4.17 17.16
CA ASP A 145 10.09 -3.69 18.22
C ASP A 145 9.53 -2.30 17.98
N PHE A 146 10.25 -1.45 17.27
CA PHE A 146 9.84 -0.07 17.13
C PHE A 146 10.03 0.48 15.72
N VAL A 147 9.17 1.38 15.35
CA VAL A 147 9.43 2.23 14.19
C VAL A 147 10.48 3.24 14.65
N VAL A 148 11.63 3.27 13.97
CA VAL A 148 12.71 4.17 14.33
C VAL A 148 12.57 5.43 13.48
N SER A 149 12.45 6.57 14.15
CA SER A 149 12.38 7.86 13.49
C SER A 149 13.66 8.61 13.81
N GLU A 150 14.42 8.93 12.77
CA GLU A 150 15.67 9.61 12.98
C GLU A 150 15.45 11.11 12.99
N ILE A 151 15.89 11.75 14.04
CA ILE A 151 15.73 13.19 14.20
C ILE A 151 17.14 13.71 14.30
N GLU A 152 17.52 14.61 13.39
CA GLU A 152 18.88 15.04 13.25
C GLU A 152 19.55 15.53 14.53
#